data_37f011222121bf79f55b6e674ee644e6
#
_entry.id   37f011222121bf79f55b6e674ee644e6
#
_cell.length_a   1.000
_cell.length_b   1.000
_cell.length_c   1.000
_cell.angle_alpha   90.00
_cell.angle_beta   90.00
_cell.angle_gamma   90.00
#
_symmetry.space_group_name_H-M   'P 1'
#
loop_
_entity.id
_entity.type
_entity.pdbx_description
1 polymer ?
#
loop_
_entity_poly.entity_id
_entity_poly.type
_entity_poly.pdbx_seq_one_letter_code
_entity_poly.pdbx_strand_id
1 'polypeptide(L)'
;MTISGKMLKEKYGFENPFKADPLARKSIRYLKNAGRLLDVGCGEGADSVFFAKKGFRVTAIDGNESYLDRLRRFVADNSHAGISIKHGDVISYPYPKNYFDVINCLLVGCCMKRSEFEKLVVTLKQTIKRSGIIIMSLRNYLDEEFAEYACSEKMIEPNTFRKKEDCCKIRYFIEKNRLRESFSDFEILYYYEGYAPDKYQEVEHHGDSYVICRK
;
A
#
# COMPACT_ATOMS: atom_id res chain seq x y z
N MET A 1 3.29 11.72 23.93
CA MET A 1 4.74 11.56 23.71
C MET A 1 4.99 11.08 22.31
N THR A 2 5.82 11.75 21.55
CA THR A 2 6.21 11.29 20.20
C THR A 2 7.35 10.28 20.36
N ILE A 3 7.10 9.03 19.98
CA ILE A 3 8.12 7.98 20.04
C ILE A 3 9.15 8.26 18.95
N SER A 4 10.45 8.32 19.28
CA SER A 4 11.50 8.57 18.30
C SER A 4 11.74 7.34 17.42
N GLY A 5 12.16 7.55 16.14
CA GLY A 5 12.50 6.45 15.24
C GLY A 5 13.58 5.51 15.78
N LYS A 6 14.56 6.06 16.52
CA LYS A 6 15.61 5.29 17.20
C LYS A 6 15.01 4.31 18.22
N MET A 7 14.06 4.76 19.03
CA MET A 7 13.39 3.91 20.03
C MET A 7 12.52 2.83 19.37
N LEU A 8 11.90 3.12 18.22
CA LEU A 8 11.14 2.14 17.46
C LEU A 8 12.02 1.02 16.92
N LYS A 9 13.20 1.36 16.40
CA LYS A 9 14.18 0.37 15.94
C LYS A 9 14.72 -0.48 17.08
N GLU A 10 15.14 0.14 18.20
CA GLU A 10 15.73 -0.54 19.34
C GLU A 10 14.73 -1.46 20.07
N LYS A 11 13.48 -0.99 20.29
CA LYS A 11 12.48 -1.73 21.07
C LYS A 11 11.70 -2.76 20.27
N TYR A 12 11.36 -2.47 19.02
CA TYR A 12 10.46 -3.29 18.20
C TYR A 12 11.13 -3.88 16.96
N GLY A 13 12.36 -3.44 16.62
CA GLY A 13 13.07 -3.88 15.44
C GLY A 13 12.51 -3.33 14.12
N PHE A 14 11.78 -2.22 14.17
CA PHE A 14 11.30 -1.56 12.95
C PHE A 14 12.47 -1.02 12.14
N GLU A 15 12.51 -1.32 10.86
CA GLU A 15 13.54 -0.83 9.94
C GLU A 15 13.32 0.63 9.56
N ASN A 16 12.05 1.01 9.47
CA ASN A 16 11.64 2.36 9.09
C ASN A 16 10.90 3.08 10.22
N PRO A 17 11.07 4.40 10.40
CA PRO A 17 10.29 5.17 11.34
C PRO A 17 8.79 5.13 10.94
N PHE A 18 7.88 5.14 11.94
CA PHE A 18 6.43 5.16 11.74
C PHE A 18 5.95 6.45 11.08
N LYS A 19 6.43 6.71 9.87
CA LYS A 19 6.03 7.85 9.05
C LYS A 19 5.05 7.34 7.99
N ALA A 20 3.78 7.72 8.15
CA ALA A 20 2.76 7.37 7.17
C ALA A 20 3.12 7.90 5.78
N ASP A 21 2.72 7.15 4.76
CA ASP A 21 2.94 7.51 3.37
C ASP A 21 2.35 8.90 3.06
N PRO A 22 3.02 9.72 2.24
CA PRO A 22 2.49 11.02 1.81
C PRO A 22 1.10 10.92 1.18
N LEU A 23 0.81 9.86 0.40
CA LEU A 23 -0.49 9.66 -0.21
C LEU A 23 -1.56 9.30 0.84
N ALA A 24 -1.22 8.46 1.82
CA ALA A 24 -2.10 8.16 2.96
C ALA A 24 -2.44 9.43 3.73
N ARG A 25 -1.45 10.29 4.02
CA ARG A 25 -1.68 11.59 4.68
C ARG A 25 -2.53 12.54 3.82
N LYS A 26 -2.26 12.59 2.51
CA LYS A 26 -3.02 13.42 1.55
C LYS A 26 -4.48 12.99 1.46
N SER A 27 -4.76 11.69 1.58
CA SER A 27 -6.10 11.13 1.43
C SER A 27 -7.09 11.65 2.46
N ILE A 28 -6.64 12.04 3.66
CA ILE A 28 -7.51 12.52 4.76
C ILE A 28 -8.47 13.63 4.33
N ARG A 29 -8.05 14.50 3.41
CA ARG A 29 -8.91 15.60 2.90
C ARG A 29 -10.16 15.11 2.15
N TYR A 30 -10.15 13.88 1.68
CA TYR A 30 -11.24 13.25 0.94
C TYR A 30 -12.11 12.33 1.82
N LEU A 31 -11.67 12.02 3.04
CA LEU A 31 -12.34 11.13 3.98
C LEU A 31 -13.25 11.95 4.90
N LYS A 32 -14.56 11.74 4.81
CA LYS A 32 -15.55 12.53 5.57
C LYS A 32 -15.65 12.13 7.03
N ASN A 33 -15.64 10.82 7.31
CA ASN A 33 -15.82 10.24 8.64
C ASN A 33 -14.88 9.05 8.82
N ALA A 34 -14.47 8.80 10.07
CA ALA A 34 -13.81 7.58 10.44
C ALA A 34 -14.75 6.38 10.31
N GLY A 35 -14.28 5.30 9.68
CA GLY A 35 -15.06 4.10 9.41
C GLY A 35 -14.19 2.85 9.49
N ARG A 36 -14.56 1.82 8.74
CA ARG A 36 -13.75 0.61 8.57
C ARG A 36 -12.75 0.84 7.45
N LEU A 37 -11.46 0.69 7.76
CA LEU A 37 -10.38 0.82 6.80
C LEU A 37 -9.67 -0.53 6.65
N LEU A 38 -9.42 -0.92 5.40
CA LEU A 38 -8.57 -2.04 5.04
C LEU A 38 -7.21 -1.49 4.60
N ASP A 39 -6.14 -1.94 5.25
CA ASP A 39 -4.76 -1.64 4.87
C ASP A 39 -4.15 -2.92 4.28
N VAL A 40 -4.05 -2.94 2.95
CA VAL A 40 -3.61 -4.09 2.16
C VAL A 40 -2.10 -4.03 1.99
N GLY A 41 -1.39 -5.09 2.38
CA GLY A 41 0.07 -5.10 2.38
C GLY A 41 0.62 -4.06 3.36
N CYS A 42 0.14 -4.09 4.60
CA CYS A 42 0.41 -3.06 5.59
C CYS A 42 1.88 -2.95 6.02
N GLY A 43 2.72 -3.95 5.69
CA GLY A 43 4.10 -4.00 6.12
C GLY A 43 4.24 -3.88 7.64
N GLU A 44 5.11 -2.99 8.09
CA GLU A 44 5.30 -2.69 9.52
C GLU A 44 4.17 -1.85 10.14
N GLY A 45 3.14 -1.46 9.37
CA GLY A 45 1.91 -0.84 9.85
C GLY A 45 1.96 0.66 10.08
N ALA A 46 2.87 1.40 9.43
CA ALA A 46 2.96 2.86 9.59
C ALA A 46 1.66 3.57 9.22
N ASP A 47 1.04 3.19 8.10
CA ASP A 47 -0.25 3.73 7.65
C ASP A 47 -1.40 3.23 8.51
N SER A 48 -1.38 1.95 8.91
CA SER A 48 -2.36 1.39 9.85
C SER A 48 -2.44 2.19 11.15
N VAL A 49 -1.30 2.50 11.75
CA VAL A 49 -1.22 3.31 12.98
C VAL A 49 -1.68 4.75 12.72
N PHE A 50 -1.29 5.33 11.59
CA PHE A 50 -1.73 6.67 11.21
C PHE A 50 -3.26 6.76 11.11
N PHE A 51 -3.90 5.86 10.39
CA PHE A 51 -5.36 5.86 10.24
C PHE A 51 -6.08 5.51 11.54
N ALA A 52 -5.55 4.60 12.37
CA ALA A 52 -6.11 4.31 13.69
C ALA A 52 -6.10 5.55 14.60
N LYS A 53 -5.01 6.34 14.59
CA LYS A 53 -4.93 7.63 15.30
C LYS A 53 -5.93 8.67 14.77
N LYS A 54 -6.42 8.52 13.54
CA LYS A 54 -7.50 9.34 12.96
C LYS A 54 -8.91 8.78 13.25
N GLY A 55 -9.02 7.75 14.09
CA GLY A 55 -10.28 7.16 14.54
C GLY A 55 -10.83 6.04 13.67
N PHE A 56 -10.10 5.60 12.61
CA PHE A 56 -10.53 4.47 11.78
C PHE A 56 -10.36 3.14 12.54
N ARG A 57 -11.30 2.21 12.29
CA ARG A 57 -11.14 0.80 12.66
C ARG A 57 -10.38 0.12 11.52
N VAL A 58 -9.10 -0.15 11.74
CA VAL A 58 -8.19 -0.66 10.72
C VAL A 58 -8.15 -2.18 10.74
N THR A 59 -8.29 -2.80 9.57
CA THR A 59 -7.90 -4.19 9.33
C THR A 59 -6.62 -4.16 8.51
N ALA A 60 -5.50 -4.54 9.12
CA ALA A 60 -4.17 -4.55 8.52
C ALA A 60 -3.84 -5.97 8.05
N ILE A 61 -3.49 -6.15 6.78
CA ILE A 61 -3.19 -7.47 6.19
C ILE A 61 -1.82 -7.42 5.53
N ASP A 62 -0.98 -8.43 5.83
CA ASP A 62 0.31 -8.64 5.15
C ASP A 62 0.64 -10.13 5.10
N GLY A 63 1.45 -10.53 4.10
CA GLY A 63 1.97 -11.89 3.97
C GLY A 63 3.25 -12.13 4.77
N ASN A 64 3.91 -11.09 5.27
CA ASN A 64 5.15 -11.18 6.02
C ASN A 64 4.89 -11.20 7.53
N GLU A 65 4.94 -12.39 8.12
CA GLU A 65 4.67 -12.58 9.56
C GLU A 65 5.64 -11.78 10.44
N SER A 66 6.91 -11.61 10.04
CA SER A 66 7.86 -10.86 10.85
C SER A 66 7.52 -9.37 10.96
N TYR A 67 6.92 -8.78 9.90
CA TYR A 67 6.38 -7.43 9.97
C TYR A 67 5.19 -7.35 10.91
N LEU A 68 4.28 -8.31 10.80
CA LEU A 68 3.08 -8.37 11.62
C LEU A 68 3.38 -8.59 13.11
N ASP A 69 4.40 -9.39 13.44
CA ASP A 69 4.81 -9.59 14.84
C ASP A 69 5.37 -8.31 15.46
N ARG A 70 6.10 -7.53 14.69
CA ARG A 70 6.56 -6.19 15.13
C ARG A 70 5.37 -5.25 15.38
N LEU A 71 4.42 -5.23 14.45
CA LEU A 71 3.19 -4.44 14.58
C LEU A 71 2.33 -4.88 15.77
N ARG A 72 2.14 -6.20 16.00
CA ARG A 72 1.39 -6.72 17.16
C ARG A 72 2.00 -6.26 18.48
N ARG A 73 3.31 -6.38 18.64
CA ARG A 73 4.02 -5.90 19.85
C ARG A 73 3.82 -4.40 20.06
N PHE A 74 3.98 -3.62 18.99
CA PHE A 74 3.77 -2.17 19.06
C PHE A 74 2.33 -1.80 19.45
N VAL A 75 1.33 -2.44 18.86
CA VAL A 75 -0.10 -2.21 19.14
C VAL A 75 -0.43 -2.54 20.58
N ALA A 76 0.08 -3.67 21.11
CA ALA A 76 -0.14 -4.10 22.49
C ALA A 76 0.44 -3.08 23.49
N ASP A 77 1.67 -2.66 23.28
CA ASP A 77 2.38 -1.74 24.18
C ASP A 77 1.83 -0.30 24.19
N ASN A 78 1.17 0.11 23.10
CA ASN A 78 0.72 1.49 22.94
C ASN A 78 -0.80 1.66 22.92
N SER A 79 -1.55 0.63 23.33
CA SER A 79 -3.01 0.65 23.44
C SER A 79 -3.74 1.09 22.17
N HIS A 80 -3.20 0.75 20.99
CA HIS A 80 -3.85 1.04 19.70
C HIS A 80 -4.95 0.02 19.39
N ALA A 81 -6.01 0.00 20.19
CA ALA A 81 -7.12 -0.97 20.12
C ALA A 81 -7.91 -0.96 18.79
N GLY A 82 -7.69 0.04 17.93
CA GLY A 82 -8.40 0.18 16.64
C GLY A 82 -7.82 -0.63 15.48
N ILE A 83 -6.77 -1.45 15.68
CA ILE A 83 -6.08 -2.19 14.62
C ILE A 83 -6.27 -3.71 14.82
N SER A 84 -6.92 -4.35 13.85
CA SER A 84 -7.02 -5.82 13.72
C SER A 84 -6.00 -6.30 12.71
N ILE A 85 -5.04 -7.11 13.15
CA ILE A 85 -3.91 -7.59 12.34
C ILE A 85 -4.22 -8.98 11.82
N LYS A 86 -4.06 -9.20 10.51
CA LYS A 86 -4.32 -10.45 9.80
C LYS A 86 -3.10 -10.85 8.99
N HIS A 87 -2.65 -12.09 9.16
CA HIS A 87 -1.67 -12.71 8.27
C HIS A 87 -2.40 -13.34 7.08
N GLY A 88 -1.92 -13.12 5.87
CA GLY A 88 -2.49 -13.72 4.67
C GLY A 88 -1.94 -13.14 3.37
N ASP A 89 -2.03 -13.94 2.33
CA ASP A 89 -1.73 -13.48 0.97
C ASP A 89 -2.83 -12.53 0.49
N VAL A 90 -2.44 -11.31 0.15
CA VAL A 90 -3.36 -10.24 -0.24
C VAL A 90 -4.17 -10.54 -1.50
N ILE A 91 -3.72 -11.46 -2.37
CA ILE A 91 -4.42 -11.83 -3.61
C ILE A 91 -5.55 -12.82 -3.33
N SER A 92 -5.32 -13.78 -2.45
CA SER A 92 -6.25 -14.88 -2.14
C SER A 92 -7.04 -14.69 -0.85
N TYR A 93 -6.80 -13.61 -0.11
CA TYR A 93 -7.51 -13.34 1.14
C TYR A 93 -9.02 -13.21 0.92
N PRO A 94 -9.88 -13.82 1.75
CA PRO A 94 -11.33 -13.80 1.59
C PRO A 94 -11.95 -12.48 2.08
N TYR A 95 -11.78 -11.42 1.30
CA TYR A 95 -12.32 -10.11 1.65
C TYR A 95 -13.86 -10.09 1.64
N PRO A 96 -14.50 -9.51 2.66
CA PRO A 96 -15.95 -9.34 2.66
C PRO A 96 -16.37 -8.29 1.62
N LYS A 97 -17.42 -8.58 0.84
CA LYS A 97 -17.96 -7.64 -0.16
C LYS A 97 -18.66 -6.45 0.50
N ASN A 98 -18.51 -5.25 -0.09
CA ASN A 98 -19.18 -4.00 0.33
C ASN A 98 -19.03 -3.72 1.83
N TYR A 99 -17.84 -3.87 2.38
CA TYR A 99 -17.64 -3.85 3.82
C TYR A 99 -16.81 -2.67 4.33
N PHE A 100 -15.76 -2.28 3.61
CA PHE A 100 -14.87 -1.21 4.03
C PHE A 100 -15.30 0.15 3.48
N ASP A 101 -15.12 1.17 4.28
CA ASP A 101 -15.37 2.57 3.91
C ASP A 101 -14.15 3.15 3.19
N VAL A 102 -12.95 2.66 3.52
CA VAL A 102 -11.67 3.05 2.91
C VAL A 102 -10.81 1.81 2.67
N ILE A 103 -10.12 1.78 1.55
CA ILE A 103 -9.05 0.81 1.25
C ILE A 103 -7.77 1.59 0.99
N ASN A 104 -6.69 1.27 1.72
CA ASN A 104 -5.33 1.72 1.51
C ASN A 104 -4.52 0.56 0.93
N CYS A 105 -3.89 0.73 -0.23
CA CYS A 105 -3.11 -0.30 -0.92
C CYS A 105 -1.92 0.37 -1.62
N LEU A 106 -0.84 0.58 -0.87
CA LEU A 106 0.30 1.38 -1.32
C LEU A 106 1.51 0.51 -1.62
N LEU A 107 2.01 0.58 -2.87
CA LEU A 107 3.17 -0.13 -3.39
C LEU A 107 3.06 -1.67 -3.37
N VAL A 108 1.91 -2.22 -3.04
CA VAL A 108 1.67 -3.68 -2.97
C VAL A 108 1.72 -4.32 -4.35
N GLY A 109 1.11 -3.67 -5.33
CA GLY A 109 1.06 -4.16 -6.71
C GLY A 109 2.44 -4.32 -7.36
N CYS A 110 3.47 -3.65 -6.85
CA CYS A 110 4.83 -3.76 -7.36
C CYS A 110 5.48 -5.13 -7.09
N CYS A 111 5.00 -5.87 -6.08
CA CYS A 111 5.56 -7.14 -5.62
C CYS A 111 4.80 -8.36 -6.14
N MET A 112 4.03 -8.22 -7.21
CA MET A 112 3.23 -9.30 -7.80
C MET A 112 3.26 -9.22 -9.33
N LYS A 113 2.71 -10.25 -9.99
CA LYS A 113 2.54 -10.21 -11.45
C LYS A 113 1.47 -9.20 -11.83
N ARG A 114 1.56 -8.65 -13.05
CA ARG A 114 0.51 -7.81 -13.62
C ARG A 114 -0.88 -8.46 -13.53
N SER A 115 -0.97 -9.74 -13.93
CA SER A 115 -2.24 -10.49 -13.89
C SER A 115 -2.80 -10.67 -12.47
N GLU A 116 -1.93 -10.75 -11.46
CA GLU A 116 -2.31 -10.82 -10.04
C GLU A 116 -2.78 -9.45 -9.54
N PHE A 117 -2.11 -8.37 -9.94
CA PHE A 117 -2.54 -7.01 -9.64
C PHE A 117 -3.93 -6.71 -10.22
N GLU A 118 -4.19 -7.10 -11.46
CA GLU A 118 -5.51 -6.92 -12.09
C GLU A 118 -6.62 -7.65 -11.32
N LYS A 119 -6.36 -8.89 -10.85
CA LYS A 119 -7.28 -9.64 -9.98
C LYS A 119 -7.49 -8.93 -8.63
N LEU A 120 -6.41 -8.43 -8.01
CA LEU A 120 -6.50 -7.70 -6.75
C LEU A 120 -7.39 -6.46 -6.91
N VAL A 121 -7.20 -5.66 -7.97
CA VAL A 121 -8.05 -4.49 -8.25
C VAL A 121 -9.53 -4.86 -8.33
N VAL A 122 -9.88 -5.93 -9.07
CA VAL A 122 -11.27 -6.41 -9.17
C VAL A 122 -11.81 -6.78 -7.79
N THR A 123 -11.02 -7.49 -6.99
CA THR A 123 -11.40 -7.89 -5.62
C THR A 123 -11.62 -6.68 -4.72
N LEU A 124 -10.71 -5.70 -4.73
CA LEU A 124 -10.83 -4.49 -3.91
C LEU A 124 -12.04 -3.64 -4.30
N LYS A 125 -12.37 -3.57 -5.60
CA LYS A 125 -13.61 -2.92 -6.08
C LYS A 125 -14.87 -3.58 -5.56
N GLN A 126 -14.88 -4.90 -5.35
CA GLN A 126 -16.00 -5.61 -4.74
C GLN A 126 -16.04 -5.44 -3.22
N THR A 127 -14.90 -5.27 -2.59
CA THR A 127 -14.70 -5.16 -1.14
C THR A 127 -15.10 -3.79 -0.61
N ILE A 128 -14.84 -2.72 -1.39
CA ILE A 128 -15.18 -1.35 -1.02
C ILE A 128 -16.69 -1.12 -1.09
N LYS A 129 -17.25 -0.38 -0.13
CA LYS A 129 -18.65 0.04 -0.13
C LYS A 129 -18.93 1.03 -1.25
N ARG A 130 -20.22 1.17 -1.60
CA ARG A 130 -20.71 2.32 -2.39
C ARG A 130 -20.32 3.62 -1.69
N SER A 131 -19.81 4.59 -2.45
CA SER A 131 -19.25 5.85 -1.96
C SER A 131 -17.98 5.70 -1.09
N GLY A 132 -17.43 4.51 -0.96
CA GLY A 132 -16.15 4.28 -0.28
C GLY A 132 -14.97 4.71 -1.15
N ILE A 133 -13.81 4.89 -0.51
CA ILE A 133 -12.60 5.45 -1.15
C ILE A 133 -11.50 4.40 -1.21
N ILE A 134 -10.88 4.27 -2.38
CA ILE A 134 -9.65 3.50 -2.59
C ILE A 134 -8.49 4.48 -2.75
N ILE A 135 -7.40 4.21 -2.03
CA ILE A 135 -6.12 4.89 -2.08
C ILE A 135 -5.11 3.86 -2.57
N MET A 136 -4.48 4.09 -3.70
CA MET A 136 -3.56 3.12 -4.29
C MET A 136 -2.34 3.79 -4.91
N SER A 137 -1.19 3.14 -4.78
CA SER A 137 0.04 3.54 -5.47
C SER A 137 0.80 2.35 -6.01
N LEU A 138 1.51 2.57 -7.12
CA LEU A 138 2.45 1.63 -7.71
C LEU A 138 3.66 2.37 -8.28
N ARG A 139 4.81 1.69 -8.36
CA ARG A 139 5.91 2.09 -9.23
C ARG A 139 5.45 2.04 -10.68
N ASN A 140 5.87 2.99 -11.49
CA ASN A 140 5.51 3.06 -12.90
C ASN A 140 6.72 2.93 -13.83
N TYR A 141 6.46 2.92 -15.11
CA TYR A 141 7.45 2.79 -16.20
C TYR A 141 8.50 3.90 -16.23
N LEU A 142 8.34 5.00 -15.50
CA LEU A 142 9.32 6.08 -15.37
C LEU A 142 10.35 5.82 -14.26
N ASP A 143 10.14 4.80 -13.43
CA ASP A 143 11.07 4.45 -12.36
C ASP A 143 12.44 4.07 -12.95
N GLU A 144 13.52 4.52 -12.33
CA GLU A 144 14.89 4.24 -12.81
C GLU A 144 15.17 2.74 -12.83
N GLU A 145 14.64 1.98 -11.84
CA GLU A 145 14.74 0.52 -11.81
C GLU A 145 14.11 -0.13 -13.06
N PHE A 146 13.09 0.47 -13.67
CA PHE A 146 12.43 -0.13 -14.84
C PHE A 146 13.40 -0.34 -16.01
N ALA A 147 14.20 0.66 -16.32
CA ALA A 147 15.19 0.57 -17.42
C ALA A 147 16.27 -0.47 -17.09
N GLU A 148 16.72 -0.54 -15.84
CA GLU A 148 17.69 -1.54 -15.37
C GLU A 148 17.13 -2.95 -15.53
N TYR A 149 15.90 -3.20 -15.02
CA TYR A 149 15.26 -4.52 -15.15
C TYR A 149 14.97 -4.92 -16.58
N ALA A 150 14.58 -3.98 -17.43
CA ALA A 150 14.34 -4.25 -18.86
C ALA A 150 15.60 -4.73 -19.59
N CYS A 151 16.78 -4.33 -19.12
CA CYS A 151 18.06 -4.74 -19.70
C CYS A 151 18.65 -6.02 -19.06
N SER A 152 18.42 -6.25 -17.77
CA SER A 152 19.15 -7.26 -16.98
C SER A 152 18.29 -8.45 -16.52
N GLU A 153 16.98 -8.28 -16.43
CA GLU A 153 16.10 -9.29 -15.83
C GLU A 153 15.13 -9.91 -16.83
N LYS A 154 14.69 -11.15 -16.52
CA LYS A 154 13.73 -11.85 -17.37
C LYS A 154 12.33 -11.27 -17.19
N MET A 155 11.80 -10.67 -18.26
CA MET A 155 10.38 -10.29 -18.34
C MET A 155 9.51 -11.56 -18.41
N ILE A 156 8.55 -11.69 -17.51
CA ILE A 156 7.63 -12.85 -17.40
C ILE A 156 6.19 -12.52 -17.81
N GLU A 157 5.79 -11.25 -17.69
CA GLU A 157 4.56 -10.64 -18.22
C GLU A 157 4.91 -9.20 -18.63
N PRO A 158 4.08 -8.47 -19.39
CA PRO A 158 4.36 -7.07 -19.73
C PRO A 158 4.71 -6.26 -18.48
N ASN A 159 5.85 -5.53 -18.53
CA ASN A 159 6.43 -4.73 -17.47
C ASN A 159 6.61 -5.46 -16.11
N THR A 160 6.69 -6.80 -16.15
CA THR A 160 6.84 -7.65 -14.97
C THR A 160 8.09 -8.50 -15.09
N PHE A 161 8.97 -8.36 -14.12
CA PHE A 161 10.29 -8.99 -14.12
C PHE A 161 10.46 -9.93 -12.94
N ARG A 162 11.27 -10.99 -13.15
CA ARG A 162 11.69 -11.90 -12.07
C ARG A 162 13.04 -11.45 -11.54
N LYS A 163 13.09 -11.05 -10.27
CA LYS A 163 14.34 -10.75 -9.55
C LYS A 163 15.05 -12.02 -9.10
N LYS A 164 16.38 -12.02 -9.17
CA LYS A 164 17.21 -13.12 -8.67
C LYS A 164 17.46 -13.01 -7.16
N GLU A 165 17.60 -11.79 -6.63
CA GLU A 165 18.08 -11.50 -5.28
C GLU A 165 17.25 -10.39 -4.60
N ASP A 166 16.02 -10.67 -4.18
CA ASP A 166 15.26 -9.71 -3.36
C ASP A 166 14.15 -10.41 -2.57
N CYS A 167 13.67 -9.77 -1.51
CA CYS A 167 12.49 -10.19 -0.74
C CYS A 167 11.24 -10.29 -1.63
N CYS A 168 11.09 -9.41 -2.62
CA CYS A 168 10.07 -9.47 -3.66
C CYS A 168 10.64 -10.11 -4.93
N LYS A 169 10.44 -11.41 -5.11
CA LYS A 169 10.91 -12.17 -6.30
C LYS A 169 10.33 -11.68 -7.64
N ILE A 170 9.33 -10.84 -7.60
CA ILE A 170 8.62 -10.26 -8.75
C ILE A 170 8.62 -8.75 -8.60
N ARG A 171 8.86 -8.04 -9.71
CA ARG A 171 8.71 -6.59 -9.79
C ARG A 171 7.84 -6.23 -11.00
N TYR A 172 6.72 -5.55 -10.73
CA TYR A 172 5.83 -5.00 -11.75
C TYR A 172 5.89 -3.47 -11.73
N PHE A 173 6.00 -2.87 -12.91
CA PHE A 173 5.93 -1.44 -13.13
C PHE A 173 4.69 -1.13 -13.97
N ILE A 174 3.77 -0.34 -13.42
CA ILE A 174 2.51 -0.07 -14.10
C ILE A 174 2.73 0.80 -15.34
N GLU A 175 2.00 0.49 -16.41
CA GLU A 175 2.04 1.22 -17.67
C GLU A 175 1.40 2.60 -17.54
N LYS A 176 1.73 3.48 -18.49
CA LYS A 176 1.16 4.83 -18.59
C LYS A 176 -0.37 4.79 -18.56
N ASN A 177 -0.96 5.65 -17.74
CA ASN A 177 -2.41 5.77 -17.51
C ASN A 177 -3.12 4.52 -16.96
N ARG A 178 -2.46 3.35 -16.89
CA ARG A 178 -3.10 2.08 -16.54
C ARG A 178 -3.75 2.10 -15.17
N LEU A 179 -3.14 2.78 -14.17
CA LEU A 179 -3.75 2.90 -12.84
C LEU A 179 -5.06 3.70 -12.90
N ARG A 180 -5.11 4.77 -13.68
CA ARG A 180 -6.33 5.57 -13.88
C ARG A 180 -7.41 4.77 -14.62
N GLU A 181 -7.04 4.06 -15.66
CA GLU A 181 -7.95 3.21 -16.45
C GLU A 181 -8.55 2.09 -15.61
N SER A 182 -7.77 1.53 -14.67
CA SER A 182 -8.22 0.50 -13.75
C SER A 182 -9.39 0.95 -12.87
N PHE A 183 -9.59 2.25 -12.70
CA PHE A 183 -10.67 2.87 -11.92
C PHE A 183 -11.55 3.80 -12.76
N SER A 184 -11.67 3.56 -14.08
CA SER A 184 -12.50 4.38 -15.00
C SER A 184 -13.98 4.41 -14.65
N ASP A 185 -14.47 3.42 -13.90
CA ASP A 185 -15.83 3.29 -13.35
C ASP A 185 -16.02 3.99 -11.98
N PHE A 186 -14.97 4.64 -11.46
CA PHE A 186 -14.95 5.38 -10.19
C PHE A 186 -14.76 6.87 -10.43
N GLU A 187 -15.23 7.71 -9.51
CA GLU A 187 -14.89 9.13 -9.47
C GLU A 187 -13.43 9.32 -9.04
N ILE A 188 -12.58 9.81 -9.93
CA ILE A 188 -11.16 10.11 -9.62
C ILE A 188 -11.09 11.43 -8.85
N LEU A 189 -10.71 11.35 -7.57
CA LEU A 189 -10.55 12.51 -6.67
C LEU A 189 -9.15 13.09 -6.74
N TYR A 190 -8.14 12.24 -6.98
CA TYR A 190 -6.75 12.61 -7.17
C TYR A 190 -6.06 11.58 -8.03
N TYR A 191 -5.27 12.06 -8.98
CA TYR A 191 -4.39 11.24 -9.79
C TYR A 191 -3.04 11.93 -9.94
N TYR A 192 -1.98 11.14 -9.91
CA TYR A 192 -0.62 11.56 -10.22
C TYR A 192 0.09 10.42 -10.94
N GLU A 193 0.89 10.77 -11.95
CA GLU A 193 1.79 9.86 -12.63
C GLU A 193 3.05 10.65 -12.99
N GLY A 194 4.18 10.26 -12.45
CA GLY A 194 5.43 10.99 -12.65
C GLY A 194 6.50 10.59 -11.66
N TYR A 195 7.56 11.39 -11.57
CA TYR A 195 8.58 11.23 -10.56
C TYR A 195 8.11 11.80 -9.22
N ALA A 196 8.23 11.02 -8.16
CA ALA A 196 7.92 11.44 -6.79
C ALA A 196 9.15 11.27 -5.90
N PRO A 197 9.41 12.18 -4.95
CA PRO A 197 10.50 12.00 -4.00
C PRO A 197 10.22 10.81 -3.11
N ASP A 198 11.26 9.99 -2.86
CA ASP A 198 11.16 8.89 -1.91
C ASP A 198 10.79 9.41 -0.52
N LYS A 199 9.85 8.73 0.14
CA LYS A 199 9.40 9.12 1.48
C LYS A 199 10.45 8.89 2.57
N TYR A 200 11.46 8.07 2.29
CA TYR A 200 12.51 7.68 3.22
C TYR A 200 13.86 8.36 2.93
N GLN A 201 14.10 8.74 1.67
CA GLN A 201 15.33 9.39 1.21
C GLN A 201 14.97 10.73 0.56
N GLU A 202 15.60 11.81 0.99
CA GLU A 202 15.29 13.16 0.49
C GLU A 202 15.76 13.40 -0.96
N VAL A 203 16.55 12.49 -1.53
CA VAL A 203 17.26 12.67 -2.79
C VAL A 203 16.80 11.70 -3.90
N GLU A 204 16.26 10.52 -3.55
CA GLU A 204 15.79 9.58 -4.55
C GLU A 204 14.39 9.93 -5.06
N HIS A 205 14.25 9.91 -6.38
CA HIS A 205 12.97 10.08 -7.06
C HIS A 205 12.59 8.76 -7.71
N HIS A 206 11.39 8.32 -7.42
CA HIS A 206 10.82 7.12 -8.05
C HIS A 206 9.75 7.48 -9.06
N GLY A 207 9.63 6.69 -10.11
CA GLY A 207 8.49 6.73 -11.00
C GLY A 207 7.28 6.13 -10.31
N ASP A 208 6.31 6.96 -9.92
CA ASP A 208 5.13 6.55 -9.18
C ASP A 208 3.83 6.94 -9.87
N SER A 209 2.83 6.08 -9.76
CA SER A 209 1.44 6.36 -10.09
C SER A 209 0.57 6.28 -8.84
N TYR A 210 -0.21 7.32 -8.60
CA TYR A 210 -1.10 7.47 -7.44
C TYR A 210 -2.54 7.66 -7.88
N VAL A 211 -3.48 7.01 -7.21
CA VAL A 211 -4.91 7.27 -7.36
C VAL A 211 -5.60 7.33 -6.00
N ILE A 212 -6.48 8.31 -5.83
CA ILE A 212 -7.53 8.33 -4.81
C ILE A 212 -8.83 8.42 -5.57
N CYS A 213 -9.69 7.42 -5.40
CA CYS A 213 -10.95 7.35 -6.15
C CYS A 213 -12.11 6.91 -5.25
N ARG A 214 -13.33 7.31 -5.63
CA ARG A 214 -14.58 6.98 -4.95
C ARG A 214 -15.46 6.10 -5.83
N LYS A 215 -15.99 5.01 -5.26
CA LYS A 215 -16.93 4.12 -5.93
C LYS A 215 -18.31 4.74 -6.08
#